data_e1c7723fc6a7ba742a86a3817da44ab0
#
_entry.id   e1c7723fc6a7ba742a86a3817da44ab0
#
_cell.length_a   1.000
_cell.length_b   1.000
_cell.length_c   1.000
_cell.angle_alpha   90.00
_cell.angle_beta   90.00
_cell.angle_gamma   90.00
#
_symmetry.space_group_name_H-M   'P 1'
#
loop_
_entity.id
_entity.type
_entity.pdbx_description
1 polymer ?
#
loop_
_entity_poly.entity_id
_entity_poly.type
_entity_poly.pdbx_seq_one_letter_code
_entity_poly.pdbx_strand_id
1 'polypeptide(L)'
;MLSRAKNTLAKGDKRVNSVPVRRFPIDRNPTPVSEDTRHQLLENPGFGQVFTDHMVTIRYSRDEGWQDAKVCPRQALSLDPAALVFHYAQEIYEGMKAYRQEAGGYALFRPEANARRFQRSAARLAMPLLPEDTFVESVRTLVRVDERWIPSMPGFALYLRPFMIATESILGVRSSSEYLYCVVATPVGPYFKRGVSAVTLWVSENFTRAAPGGTGDAKCGGNYAASLAAQAEAIQEQCDQVIFLDAVERRWVEELGGMNVLFVFKDGSIQTPPLTGTILPGITRASLITLARDMGFVVREEPYSIDQWQEDARSGRLSEAFACGTAAVVAPIGAVKGRNYSFTIGDGDVGPITERLKSALTDIQFGRGEDQYGWLDRLS
;
A
#
# COMPACT_ATOMS: atom_id res chain seq x y z
N MET A 1 -47.24 -3.38 -6.90
CA MET A 1 -47.07 -1.93 -7.15
C MET A 1 -45.84 -1.47 -6.40
N LEU A 2 -44.67 -1.53 -6.99
CA LEU A 2 -43.42 -1.02 -6.43
C LEU A 2 -42.98 0.20 -7.25
N SER A 3 -43.18 1.37 -6.64
CA SER A 3 -42.89 2.69 -7.19
C SER A 3 -41.37 2.89 -7.31
N ARG A 4 -40.95 3.30 -8.49
CA ARG A 4 -39.60 3.75 -8.86
C ARG A 4 -39.18 4.92 -7.96
N ALA A 5 -38.22 4.68 -7.07
CA ALA A 5 -37.45 5.76 -6.44
C ALA A 5 -36.52 6.36 -7.52
N LYS A 6 -36.86 7.53 -8.03
CA LYS A 6 -36.02 8.32 -8.92
C LYS A 6 -34.81 8.85 -8.13
N ASN A 7 -33.65 8.48 -8.57
CA ASN A 7 -32.36 9.02 -8.15
C ASN A 7 -32.32 10.54 -8.42
N THR A 8 -32.53 11.34 -7.39
CA THR A 8 -32.30 12.79 -7.42
C THR A 8 -30.94 13.07 -6.81
N LEU A 9 -29.88 12.80 -7.55
CA LEU A 9 -28.58 13.39 -7.26
C LEU A 9 -28.70 14.89 -7.49
N ALA A 10 -28.48 15.66 -6.44
CA ALA A 10 -28.54 17.10 -6.44
C ALA A 10 -27.65 17.67 -7.56
N LYS A 11 -28.27 18.37 -8.52
CA LYS A 11 -27.58 19.26 -9.45
C LYS A 11 -27.05 20.44 -8.63
N GLY A 12 -25.72 20.51 -8.47
CA GLY A 12 -25.11 21.67 -7.81
C GLY A 12 -23.66 21.51 -7.39
N ASP A 13 -22.93 20.55 -7.91
CA ASP A 13 -21.46 20.56 -7.72
C ASP A 13 -20.83 21.21 -8.96
N LYS A 14 -20.57 22.50 -8.87
CA LYS A 14 -19.62 23.15 -9.76
C LYS A 14 -18.27 22.50 -9.44
N ARG A 15 -17.87 21.47 -10.21
CA ARG A 15 -16.52 20.95 -10.19
C ARG A 15 -15.61 22.17 -10.39
N VAL A 16 -15.01 22.63 -9.30
CA VAL A 16 -13.91 23.58 -9.38
C VAL A 16 -12.85 22.83 -10.19
N ASN A 17 -12.65 23.22 -11.44
CA ASN A 17 -11.55 22.73 -12.26
C ASN A 17 -10.26 23.21 -11.59
N SER A 18 -9.79 22.45 -10.61
CA SER A 18 -8.51 22.73 -9.96
C SER A 18 -7.43 22.53 -11.01
N VAL A 19 -6.78 23.63 -11.37
CA VAL A 19 -5.61 23.58 -12.25
C VAL A 19 -4.55 22.74 -11.55
N PRO A 20 -3.96 21.73 -12.21
CA PRO A 20 -2.94 20.91 -11.60
C PRO A 20 -1.78 21.77 -11.07
N VAL A 21 -1.36 21.55 -9.83
CA VAL A 21 -0.17 22.22 -9.28
C VAL A 21 1.05 21.56 -9.92
N ARG A 22 1.73 22.31 -10.80
CA ARG A 22 2.91 21.83 -11.53
C ARG A 22 4.24 22.27 -10.92
N ARG A 23 4.21 23.12 -9.89
CA ARG A 23 5.41 23.60 -9.21
C ARG A 23 5.15 23.73 -7.73
N PHE A 24 6.08 23.19 -6.95
CA PHE A 24 6.07 23.30 -5.49
C PHE A 24 7.15 24.28 -5.06
N PRO A 25 6.82 25.45 -4.49
CA PRO A 25 7.79 26.26 -3.77
C PRO A 25 8.52 25.40 -2.72
N ILE A 26 9.84 25.58 -2.64
CA ILE A 26 10.69 24.82 -1.72
C ILE A 26 11.18 25.73 -0.62
N ASP A 27 10.70 25.51 0.58
CA ASP A 27 11.20 26.08 1.82
C ASP A 27 12.18 25.06 2.44
N ARG A 28 13.47 25.31 2.30
CA ARG A 28 14.50 24.36 2.74
C ARG A 28 14.63 24.36 4.26
N ASN A 29 14.85 23.18 4.82
CA ASN A 29 15.14 23.03 6.25
C ASN A 29 16.45 23.79 6.57
N PRO A 30 16.43 24.83 7.43
CA PRO A 30 17.63 25.58 7.79
C PRO A 30 18.61 24.78 8.66
N THR A 31 18.13 23.70 9.29
CA THR A 31 18.91 22.83 10.17
C THR A 31 18.74 21.36 9.78
N PRO A 32 19.15 20.97 8.55
CA PRO A 32 18.99 19.59 8.09
C PRO A 32 19.87 18.65 8.91
N VAL A 33 19.49 17.38 8.97
CA VAL A 33 20.30 16.34 9.62
C VAL A 33 21.70 16.33 9.01
N SER A 34 22.74 16.33 9.88
CA SER A 34 24.14 16.31 9.43
C SER A 34 24.46 15.06 8.62
N GLU A 35 25.48 15.13 7.78
CA GLU A 35 25.86 14.01 6.91
C GLU A 35 26.24 12.77 7.71
N ASP A 36 27.04 12.93 8.75
CA ASP A 36 27.48 11.83 9.61
C ASP A 36 26.28 11.17 10.32
N THR A 37 25.39 11.98 10.89
CA THR A 37 24.17 11.46 11.55
C THR A 37 23.28 10.74 10.56
N ARG A 38 23.09 11.29 9.34
CA ARG A 38 22.29 10.66 8.32
C ARG A 38 22.87 9.31 7.90
N HIS A 39 24.19 9.20 7.70
CA HIS A 39 24.85 7.93 7.37
C HIS A 39 24.58 6.88 8.45
N GLN A 40 24.75 7.22 9.73
CA GLN A 40 24.44 6.31 10.84
C GLN A 40 22.97 5.85 10.84
N LEU A 41 22.02 6.78 10.60
CA LEU A 41 20.61 6.47 10.54
C LEU A 41 20.26 5.56 9.33
N LEU A 42 20.98 5.68 8.23
CA LEU A 42 20.76 4.89 7.02
C LEU A 42 21.29 3.44 7.15
N GLU A 43 22.21 3.14 8.07
CA GLU A 43 22.71 1.78 8.29
C GLU A 43 21.61 0.83 8.80
N ASN A 44 20.71 1.31 9.66
CA ASN A 44 19.59 0.51 10.18
C ASN A 44 18.35 1.39 10.42
N PRO A 45 17.71 1.88 9.36
CA PRO A 45 16.65 2.88 9.49
C PRO A 45 15.34 2.33 10.10
N GLY A 46 15.19 1.00 10.16
CA GLY A 46 13.91 0.39 10.53
C GLY A 46 12.85 0.61 9.45
N PHE A 47 11.58 0.55 9.86
CA PHE A 47 10.46 0.93 9.00
C PHE A 47 9.64 2.03 9.67
N GLY A 48 9.61 3.23 9.08
CA GLY A 48 8.84 4.36 9.60
C GLY A 48 9.36 4.96 10.93
N GLN A 49 10.63 4.77 11.26
CA GLN A 49 11.25 5.28 12.50
C GLN A 49 12.15 6.50 12.25
N VAL A 50 12.80 6.53 11.09
CA VAL A 50 13.65 7.62 10.63
C VAL A 50 12.91 8.34 9.50
N PHE A 51 12.89 9.66 9.52
CA PHE A 51 12.24 10.46 8.47
C PHE A 51 13.24 11.43 7.84
N THR A 52 12.94 11.82 6.58
CA THR A 52 13.72 12.81 5.86
C THR A 52 13.51 14.23 6.39
N ASP A 53 14.30 15.18 5.90
CA ASP A 53 14.31 16.57 6.37
C ASP A 53 13.07 17.37 6.00
N HIS A 54 12.37 16.98 4.92
CA HIS A 54 11.25 17.75 4.38
C HIS A 54 9.96 16.92 4.29
N MET A 55 8.87 17.62 4.06
CA MET A 55 7.56 17.07 3.73
C MET A 55 6.87 17.95 2.68
N VAL A 56 5.90 17.38 1.98
CA VAL A 56 4.97 18.15 1.13
C VAL A 56 3.69 18.43 1.89
N THR A 57 3.12 19.61 1.67
CA THR A 57 1.77 19.94 2.11
C THR A 57 0.98 20.62 0.99
N ILE A 58 -0.31 20.29 0.87
CA ILE A 58 -1.28 20.98 0.03
C ILE A 58 -2.58 21.10 0.82
N ARG A 59 -3.14 22.29 0.92
CA ARG A 59 -4.44 22.51 1.56
C ARG A 59 -5.55 22.41 0.53
N TYR A 60 -6.74 22.04 1.00
CA TYR A 60 -7.95 22.08 0.23
C TYR A 60 -9.05 22.74 1.05
N SER A 61 -9.78 23.65 0.43
CA SER A 61 -11.06 24.10 0.92
C SER A 61 -12.13 23.96 -0.17
N ARG A 62 -13.39 23.80 0.23
CA ARG A 62 -14.50 23.66 -0.72
C ARG A 62 -14.65 24.88 -1.61
N ASP A 63 -14.34 26.08 -1.07
CA ASP A 63 -14.53 27.33 -1.76
C ASP A 63 -13.40 27.68 -2.74
N GLU A 64 -12.16 27.29 -2.40
CA GLU A 64 -10.97 27.69 -3.15
C GLU A 64 -10.29 26.51 -3.89
N GLY A 65 -10.67 25.26 -3.56
CA GLY A 65 -10.02 24.07 -4.10
C GLY A 65 -8.66 23.80 -3.49
N TRP A 66 -7.74 23.21 -4.28
CA TRP A 66 -6.38 22.90 -3.87
C TRP A 66 -5.47 24.14 -3.92
N GLN A 67 -4.80 24.42 -2.81
CA GLN A 67 -4.01 25.65 -2.60
C GLN A 67 -2.80 25.40 -1.66
N ASP A 68 -1.92 26.40 -1.54
CA ASP A 68 -0.77 26.41 -0.64
C ASP A 68 0.14 25.19 -0.78
N ALA A 69 0.29 24.71 -2.01
CA ALA A 69 1.17 23.58 -2.29
C ALA A 69 2.63 23.96 -2.10
N LYS A 70 3.37 23.23 -1.25
CA LYS A 70 4.79 23.47 -0.99
C LYS A 70 5.53 22.25 -0.48
N VAL A 71 6.85 22.27 -0.61
CA VAL A 71 7.79 21.47 0.17
C VAL A 71 8.28 22.32 1.33
N CYS A 72 8.24 21.81 2.55
CA CYS A 72 8.68 22.54 3.74
C CYS A 72 9.43 21.61 4.70
N PRO A 73 10.16 22.16 5.70
CA PRO A 73 10.76 21.34 6.76
C PRO A 73 9.73 20.42 7.41
N ARG A 74 10.12 19.17 7.67
CA ARG A 74 9.22 18.23 8.37
C ARG A 74 8.95 18.70 9.79
N GLN A 75 7.70 18.87 10.12
CA GLN A 75 7.25 19.35 11.41
C GLN A 75 5.94 18.67 11.85
N ALA A 76 5.57 18.81 13.11
CA ALA A 76 4.29 18.39 13.62
C ALA A 76 3.14 19.15 12.93
N LEU A 77 2.02 18.48 12.72
CA LEU A 77 0.79 19.09 12.26
C LEU A 77 0.01 19.61 13.48
N SER A 78 -0.43 20.87 13.44
CA SER A 78 -1.33 21.44 14.44
C SER A 78 -2.77 21.31 13.95
N LEU A 79 -3.57 20.54 14.68
CA LEU A 79 -4.98 20.30 14.38
C LEU A 79 -5.83 20.64 15.61
N ASP A 80 -7.02 21.19 15.37
CA ASP A 80 -8.02 21.34 16.41
C ASP A 80 -8.49 19.96 16.90
N PRO A 81 -8.70 19.76 18.23
CA PRO A 81 -9.22 18.49 18.75
C PRO A 81 -10.57 18.06 18.15
N ALA A 82 -11.38 18.98 17.62
CA ALA A 82 -12.62 18.69 16.92
C ALA A 82 -12.43 18.36 15.42
N ALA A 83 -11.19 18.27 14.91
CA ALA A 83 -10.96 17.92 13.52
C ALA A 83 -11.58 16.56 13.19
N LEU A 84 -12.31 16.49 12.08
CA LEU A 84 -13.11 15.33 11.68
C LEU A 84 -12.30 14.02 11.59
N VAL A 85 -11.02 14.12 11.24
CA VAL A 85 -10.14 12.93 11.15
C VAL A 85 -10.05 12.18 12.47
N PHE A 86 -10.07 12.85 13.62
CA PHE A 86 -9.97 12.20 14.93
C PHE A 86 -11.22 11.43 15.34
N HIS A 87 -12.39 11.80 14.81
CA HIS A 87 -13.68 11.27 15.24
C HIS A 87 -14.27 10.28 14.25
N TYR A 88 -14.06 10.50 12.94
CA TYR A 88 -14.71 9.72 11.90
C TYR A 88 -13.73 9.10 10.90
N ALA A 89 -12.42 9.15 11.21
CA ALA A 89 -11.37 8.53 10.41
C ALA A 89 -11.49 8.84 8.89
N GLN A 90 -11.93 10.08 8.55
CA GLN A 90 -11.98 10.52 7.16
C GLN A 90 -10.58 10.87 6.70
N GLU A 91 -9.84 9.82 6.35
CA GLU A 91 -8.46 9.86 5.90
C GLU A 91 -8.16 8.73 4.91
N ILE A 92 -7.21 8.99 4.02
CA ILE A 92 -6.68 8.02 3.06
C ILE A 92 -5.17 8.17 2.96
N TYR A 93 -4.49 7.10 2.54
CA TYR A 93 -3.05 7.16 2.33
C TYR A 93 -2.57 6.27 1.19
N GLU A 94 -1.33 6.49 0.80
CA GLU A 94 -0.60 5.66 -0.15
C GLU A 94 0.74 5.20 0.40
N GLY A 95 1.33 4.23 -0.27
CA GLY A 95 2.67 3.76 0.01
C GLY A 95 3.36 3.38 -1.28
N MET A 96 4.51 4.01 -1.52
CA MET A 96 5.34 3.77 -2.69
C MET A 96 6.80 3.93 -2.33
N LYS A 97 7.71 3.58 -3.23
CA LYS A 97 9.15 3.66 -2.98
C LYS A 97 9.87 4.36 -4.12
N ALA A 98 10.90 5.11 -3.76
CA ALA A 98 11.95 5.55 -4.67
C ALA A 98 13.17 4.63 -4.49
N TYR A 99 13.70 4.17 -5.60
CA TYR A 99 14.81 3.21 -5.66
C TYR A 99 16.03 3.87 -6.31
N ARG A 100 17.20 3.70 -5.71
CA ARG A 100 18.46 4.03 -6.38
C ARG A 100 18.66 3.07 -7.55
N GLN A 101 18.94 3.61 -8.70
CA GLN A 101 19.14 2.82 -9.92
C GLN A 101 20.60 2.38 -10.05
N GLU A 102 20.83 1.18 -10.58
CA GLU A 102 22.19 0.65 -10.77
C GLU A 102 23.02 1.51 -11.75
N ALA A 103 22.39 2.01 -12.81
CA ALA A 103 23.02 2.90 -13.78
C ALA A 103 23.20 4.35 -13.26
N GLY A 104 22.87 4.61 -12.00
CA GLY A 104 22.88 5.95 -11.40
C GLY A 104 21.51 6.63 -11.41
N GLY A 105 21.36 7.67 -10.59
CA GLY A 105 20.07 8.32 -10.37
C GLY A 105 19.11 7.49 -9.51
N TYR A 106 17.83 7.80 -9.59
CA TYR A 106 16.76 7.12 -8.84
C TYR A 106 15.46 7.14 -9.62
N ALA A 107 14.53 6.24 -9.26
CA ALA A 107 13.25 6.14 -9.91
C ALA A 107 12.13 5.85 -8.91
N LEU A 108 10.94 6.38 -9.18
CA LEU A 108 9.69 5.96 -8.54
C LEU A 108 9.12 4.76 -9.31
N PHE A 109 8.50 3.83 -8.61
CA PHE A 109 7.85 2.67 -9.23
C PHE A 109 6.35 2.88 -9.33
N ARG A 110 5.81 3.02 -10.56
CA ARG A 110 4.40 3.16 -10.92
C ARG A 110 3.65 4.27 -10.16
N PRO A 111 4.18 5.50 -10.05
CA PRO A 111 3.55 6.55 -9.27
C PRO A 111 2.15 6.93 -9.76
N GLU A 112 1.87 6.85 -11.06
CA GLU A 112 0.56 7.12 -11.64
C GLU A 112 -0.50 6.09 -11.19
N ALA A 113 -0.09 4.83 -10.98
CA ALA A 113 -0.98 3.80 -10.44
C ALA A 113 -1.37 4.11 -8.98
N ASN A 114 -0.42 4.64 -8.19
CA ASN A 114 -0.70 5.12 -6.83
C ASN A 114 -1.63 6.35 -6.86
N ALA A 115 -1.39 7.33 -7.75
CA ALA A 115 -2.24 8.50 -7.90
C ALA A 115 -3.70 8.11 -8.21
N ARG A 116 -3.92 7.21 -9.18
CA ARG A 116 -5.25 6.69 -9.52
C ARG A 116 -5.90 5.96 -8.34
N ARG A 117 -5.15 5.15 -7.58
CA ARG A 117 -5.69 4.47 -6.40
C ARG A 117 -6.01 5.43 -5.27
N PHE A 118 -5.20 6.48 -5.08
CA PHE A 118 -5.48 7.55 -4.14
C PHE A 118 -6.81 8.26 -4.46
N GLN A 119 -7.07 8.56 -5.75
CA GLN A 119 -8.35 9.14 -6.17
C GLN A 119 -9.54 8.18 -5.93
N ARG A 120 -9.38 6.87 -6.20
CA ARG A 120 -10.45 5.89 -5.88
C ARG A 120 -10.75 5.85 -4.38
N SER A 121 -9.72 5.85 -3.55
CA SER A 121 -9.88 5.90 -2.09
C SER A 121 -10.57 7.18 -1.65
N ALA A 122 -10.19 8.34 -2.21
CA ALA A 122 -10.83 9.62 -1.95
C ALA A 122 -12.31 9.61 -2.34
N ALA A 123 -12.63 9.15 -3.53
CA ALA A 123 -14.01 9.03 -4.01
C ALA A 123 -14.86 8.14 -3.09
N ARG A 124 -14.30 7.01 -2.62
CA ARG A 124 -15.00 6.07 -1.73
C ARG A 124 -15.34 6.70 -0.38
N LEU A 125 -14.50 7.58 0.15
CA LEU A 125 -14.70 8.28 1.43
C LEU A 125 -15.32 9.68 1.25
N ALA A 126 -15.84 9.99 0.07
CA ALA A 126 -16.42 11.30 -0.25
C ALA A 126 -15.48 12.48 0.06
N MET A 127 -14.18 12.30 -0.25
CA MET A 127 -13.12 13.28 -0.11
C MET A 127 -12.83 13.94 -1.48
N PRO A 128 -12.20 15.14 -1.52
CA PRO A 128 -11.84 15.77 -2.79
C PRO A 128 -10.79 14.97 -3.55
N LEU A 129 -10.91 14.99 -4.88
CA LEU A 129 -9.94 14.33 -5.74
C LEU A 129 -8.72 15.22 -5.95
N LEU A 130 -7.56 14.78 -5.49
CA LEU A 130 -6.29 15.42 -5.85
C LEU A 130 -5.96 15.04 -7.30
N PRO A 131 -5.64 16.00 -8.21
CA PRO A 131 -5.26 15.67 -9.58
C PRO A 131 -4.05 14.72 -9.62
N GLU A 132 -4.07 13.74 -10.54
CA GLU A 132 -3.00 12.73 -10.65
C GLU A 132 -1.63 13.39 -10.88
N ASP A 133 -1.55 14.39 -11.77
CA ASP A 133 -0.31 15.15 -12.03
C ASP A 133 0.20 15.84 -10.78
N THR A 134 -0.68 16.42 -9.96
CA THR A 134 -0.31 17.07 -8.69
C THR A 134 0.22 16.04 -7.69
N PHE A 135 -0.43 14.88 -7.56
CA PHE A 135 0.05 13.79 -6.72
C PHE A 135 1.45 13.34 -7.14
N VAL A 136 1.63 13.04 -8.43
CA VAL A 136 2.92 12.55 -8.95
C VAL A 136 4.02 13.60 -8.80
N GLU A 137 3.74 14.87 -9.13
CA GLU A 137 4.75 15.94 -8.98
C GLU A 137 5.10 16.22 -7.51
N SER A 138 4.15 16.05 -6.57
CA SER A 138 4.41 16.19 -5.14
C SER A 138 5.45 15.20 -4.64
N VAL A 139 5.33 13.93 -5.04
CA VAL A 139 6.29 12.89 -4.64
C VAL A 139 7.62 13.02 -5.37
N ARG A 140 7.63 13.39 -6.67
CA ARG A 140 8.85 13.69 -7.42
C ARG A 140 9.67 14.80 -6.78
N THR A 141 8.99 15.92 -6.43
CA THR A 141 9.65 17.07 -5.83
C THR A 141 10.24 16.72 -4.47
N LEU A 142 9.52 16.01 -3.60
CA LEU A 142 10.05 15.58 -2.30
C LEU A 142 11.29 14.70 -2.47
N VAL A 143 11.24 13.71 -3.40
CA VAL A 143 12.38 12.81 -3.65
C VAL A 143 13.60 13.58 -4.14
N ARG A 144 13.44 14.57 -5.06
CA ARG A 144 14.56 15.43 -5.50
C ARG A 144 15.14 16.27 -4.37
N VAL A 145 14.30 16.84 -3.51
CA VAL A 145 14.76 17.69 -2.39
C VAL A 145 15.53 16.89 -1.35
N ASP A 146 15.08 15.65 -1.08
CA ASP A 146 15.64 14.75 -0.07
C ASP A 146 16.42 13.57 -0.69
N GLU A 147 16.95 13.70 -1.90
CA GLU A 147 17.66 12.63 -2.63
C GLU A 147 18.79 11.98 -1.83
N ARG A 148 19.46 12.76 -0.98
CA ARG A 148 20.52 12.28 -0.10
C ARG A 148 20.07 11.27 0.96
N TRP A 149 18.75 11.16 1.18
CA TRP A 149 18.14 10.19 2.07
C TRP A 149 17.82 8.86 1.38
N ILE A 150 18.01 8.75 0.06
CA ILE A 150 17.80 7.50 -0.67
C ILE A 150 18.99 6.58 -0.39
N PRO A 151 18.79 5.44 0.33
CA PRO A 151 19.89 4.56 0.69
C PRO A 151 20.55 3.96 -0.54
N SER A 152 21.87 3.69 -0.43
CA SER A 152 22.66 3.04 -1.49
C SER A 152 22.85 1.54 -1.26
N MET A 153 22.51 1.01 -0.08
CA MET A 153 22.67 -0.40 0.23
C MET A 153 21.67 -1.27 -0.55
N PRO A 154 22.09 -2.47 -1.00
CA PRO A 154 21.20 -3.37 -1.72
C PRO A 154 19.93 -3.73 -0.93
N GLY A 155 18.78 -3.67 -1.60
CA GLY A 155 17.49 -3.96 -0.99
C GLY A 155 16.87 -2.82 -0.16
N PHE A 156 17.60 -1.71 0.02
CA PHE A 156 17.10 -0.52 0.69
C PHE A 156 16.42 0.43 -0.29
N ALA A 157 15.50 1.26 0.20
CA ALA A 157 14.78 2.24 -0.61
C ALA A 157 14.31 3.42 0.24
N LEU A 158 13.87 4.48 -0.41
CA LEU A 158 13.14 5.56 0.26
C LEU A 158 11.63 5.28 0.13
N TYR A 159 10.96 5.02 1.25
CA TYR A 159 9.51 4.83 1.29
C TYR A 159 8.81 6.19 1.42
N LEU A 160 7.81 6.41 0.58
CA LEU A 160 6.99 7.63 0.58
C LEU A 160 5.58 7.29 1.09
N ARG A 161 5.06 8.14 1.97
CA ARG A 161 3.73 8.07 2.55
C ARG A 161 2.92 9.31 2.19
N PRO A 162 2.33 9.38 1.00
CA PRO A 162 1.26 10.34 0.71
C PRO A 162 0.03 9.99 1.56
N PHE A 163 -0.61 11.02 2.13
CA PHE A 163 -1.87 10.85 2.85
C PHE A 163 -2.70 12.13 2.78
N MET A 164 -4.00 12.00 3.01
CA MET A 164 -4.93 13.14 3.09
C MET A 164 -5.86 12.94 4.27
N ILE A 165 -6.05 13.98 5.07
CA ILE A 165 -6.87 14.00 6.27
C ILE A 165 -7.89 15.14 6.23
N ALA A 166 -9.09 14.91 6.80
CA ALA A 166 -10.08 15.93 7.02
C ALA A 166 -9.71 16.80 8.22
N THR A 167 -9.58 18.11 8.01
CA THR A 167 -9.06 19.05 9.02
C THR A 167 -10.12 20.01 9.57
N GLU A 168 -11.32 20.04 9.01
CA GLU A 168 -12.40 20.88 9.48
C GLU A 168 -12.78 20.56 10.95
N SER A 169 -12.87 21.62 11.78
CA SER A 169 -13.23 21.51 13.20
C SER A 169 -14.73 21.44 13.39
N ILE A 170 -15.31 20.26 13.33
CA ILE A 170 -16.73 20.00 13.53
C ILE A 170 -16.99 18.58 14.01
N LEU A 171 -17.97 18.38 14.88
CA LEU A 171 -18.39 17.05 15.38
C LEU A 171 -19.59 16.46 14.62
N GLY A 172 -20.06 17.09 13.56
CA GLY A 172 -21.14 16.58 12.73
C GLY A 172 -20.67 15.51 11.75
N VAL A 173 -21.42 14.40 11.62
CA VAL A 173 -21.08 13.29 10.69
C VAL A 173 -21.43 13.69 9.26
N ARG A 174 -20.46 14.21 8.53
CA ARG A 174 -20.55 14.58 7.10
C ARG A 174 -19.16 14.64 6.47
N SER A 175 -19.11 14.75 5.16
CA SER A 175 -17.85 15.06 4.47
C SER A 175 -17.33 16.43 4.92
N SER A 176 -16.05 16.51 5.18
CA SER A 176 -15.35 17.76 5.51
C SER A 176 -15.42 18.78 4.35
N SER A 177 -15.31 20.04 4.69
CA SER A 177 -15.08 21.12 3.72
C SER A 177 -13.60 21.48 3.59
N GLU A 178 -12.74 21.00 4.50
CA GLU A 178 -11.32 21.31 4.56
C GLU A 178 -10.48 20.03 4.69
N TYR A 179 -9.40 19.94 3.92
CA TYR A 179 -8.49 18.82 3.94
C TYR A 179 -7.05 19.27 3.86
N LEU A 180 -6.15 18.43 4.38
CA LEU A 180 -4.71 18.56 4.23
C LEU A 180 -4.16 17.31 3.55
N TYR A 181 -3.55 17.48 2.40
CA TYR A 181 -2.71 16.46 1.78
C TYR A 181 -1.27 16.66 2.22
N CYS A 182 -0.59 15.55 2.56
CA CYS A 182 0.81 15.54 2.95
C CYS A 182 1.56 14.39 2.29
N VAL A 183 2.87 14.57 2.09
CA VAL A 183 3.79 13.48 1.81
C VAL A 183 4.94 13.54 2.80
N VAL A 184 5.20 12.44 3.49
CA VAL A 184 6.42 12.23 4.29
C VAL A 184 7.23 11.09 3.71
N ALA A 185 8.54 11.09 3.92
CA ALA A 185 9.44 10.05 3.44
C ALA A 185 10.29 9.48 4.57
N THR A 186 10.61 8.18 4.45
CA THR A 186 11.38 7.41 5.43
C THR A 186 12.30 6.44 4.71
N PRO A 187 13.62 6.42 4.97
CA PRO A 187 14.47 5.36 4.46
C PRO A 187 14.07 4.04 5.10
N VAL A 188 14.09 2.96 4.31
CA VAL A 188 13.72 1.62 4.76
C VAL A 188 14.75 0.61 4.27
N GLY A 189 15.07 -0.36 5.13
CA GLY A 189 15.83 -1.54 4.77
C GLY A 189 14.94 -2.68 4.28
N PRO A 190 15.51 -3.87 4.05
CA PRO A 190 14.75 -5.08 3.78
C PRO A 190 13.71 -5.32 4.87
N TYR A 191 12.49 -5.67 4.47
CA TYR A 191 11.37 -5.88 5.40
C TYR A 191 11.67 -7.02 6.41
N PHE A 192 12.31 -8.08 5.97
CA PHE A 192 12.73 -9.21 6.79
C PHE A 192 14.21 -9.07 7.19
N LYS A 193 14.49 -8.81 8.48
CA LYS A 193 15.84 -8.56 9.01
C LYS A 193 16.80 -9.77 8.92
N ARG A 194 16.29 -10.99 8.83
CA ARG A 194 17.06 -12.26 8.84
C ARG A 194 17.11 -12.98 7.49
N GLY A 195 16.94 -12.26 6.39
CA GLY A 195 16.77 -12.87 5.07
C GLY A 195 15.30 -13.21 4.81
N VAL A 196 15.02 -13.86 3.67
CA VAL A 196 13.64 -14.21 3.28
C VAL A 196 13.32 -15.55 3.95
N SER A 197 12.84 -15.53 5.20
CA SER A 197 12.20 -16.70 5.79
C SER A 197 10.71 -16.68 5.45
N ALA A 198 10.14 -17.86 5.20
CA ALA A 198 8.71 -17.98 4.98
C ALA A 198 7.94 -17.65 6.27
N VAL A 199 6.84 -16.91 6.13
CA VAL A 199 6.01 -16.49 7.26
C VAL A 199 4.97 -17.53 7.61
N THR A 200 4.57 -17.56 8.89
CA THR A 200 3.42 -18.34 9.37
C THR A 200 2.21 -17.43 9.49
N LEU A 201 1.09 -17.86 8.93
CA LEU A 201 -0.17 -17.12 8.96
C LEU A 201 -1.14 -17.68 10.01
N TRP A 202 -1.86 -16.79 10.68
CA TRP A 202 -3.04 -17.11 11.49
C TRP A 202 -4.32 -16.84 10.70
N VAL A 203 -5.22 -17.78 10.61
CA VAL A 203 -6.52 -17.59 9.96
C VAL A 203 -7.46 -16.93 10.95
N SER A 204 -7.91 -15.71 10.63
CA SER A 204 -8.88 -14.99 11.47
C SER A 204 -10.28 -15.56 11.26
N GLU A 205 -10.78 -16.27 12.25
CA GLU A 205 -12.13 -16.84 12.22
C GLU A 205 -13.18 -15.91 12.84
N ASN A 206 -12.77 -15.00 13.75
CA ASN A 206 -13.68 -14.11 14.49
C ASN A 206 -13.83 -12.75 13.83
N PHE A 207 -12.77 -12.24 13.22
CA PHE A 207 -12.73 -10.87 12.68
C PHE A 207 -12.74 -10.89 11.15
N THR A 208 -13.29 -9.86 10.56
CA THR A 208 -13.20 -9.58 9.12
C THR A 208 -12.41 -8.30 8.90
N ARG A 209 -11.67 -8.26 7.80
CA ARG A 209 -10.98 -7.06 7.36
C ARG A 209 -11.94 -6.07 6.69
N ALA A 210 -12.84 -6.59 5.88
CA ALA A 210 -13.78 -5.82 5.07
C ALA A 210 -15.06 -6.63 4.82
N ALA A 211 -16.11 -5.94 4.38
CA ALA A 211 -17.37 -6.56 3.98
C ALA A 211 -17.85 -6.00 2.63
N PRO A 212 -18.69 -6.73 1.87
CA PRO A 212 -19.29 -6.23 0.64
C PRO A 212 -19.98 -4.87 0.83
N GLY A 213 -19.70 -3.91 -0.04
CA GLY A 213 -20.18 -2.53 0.08
C GLY A 213 -19.47 -1.67 1.14
N GLY A 214 -18.49 -2.23 1.86
CA GLY A 214 -17.63 -1.53 2.80
C GLY A 214 -16.49 -0.75 2.13
N THR A 215 -15.41 -0.52 2.85
CA THR A 215 -14.26 0.29 2.40
C THR A 215 -13.05 -0.56 2.00
N GLY A 216 -13.22 -1.87 1.79
CA GLY A 216 -12.12 -2.82 1.59
C GLY A 216 -11.17 -2.50 0.45
N ASP A 217 -11.68 -1.95 -0.65
CA ASP A 217 -10.92 -1.53 -1.84
C ASP A 217 -10.32 -0.11 -1.74
N ALA A 218 -10.66 0.63 -0.68
CA ALA A 218 -10.05 1.93 -0.38
C ALA A 218 -8.85 1.77 0.57
N LYS A 219 -7.82 2.59 0.38
CA LYS A 219 -6.65 2.60 1.25
C LYS A 219 -6.83 3.64 2.36
N CYS A 220 -7.59 3.28 3.40
CA CYS A 220 -7.95 4.13 4.54
C CYS A 220 -7.64 3.44 5.87
N GLY A 221 -7.31 4.21 6.91
CA GLY A 221 -6.86 3.69 8.21
C GLY A 221 -7.86 2.80 8.92
N GLY A 222 -9.17 3.02 8.70
CA GLY A 222 -10.21 2.18 9.29
C GLY A 222 -10.06 0.68 8.95
N ASN A 223 -9.66 0.35 7.71
CA ASN A 223 -9.40 -1.06 7.32
C ASN A 223 -8.21 -1.67 8.08
N TYR A 224 -7.21 -0.85 8.40
CA TYR A 224 -6.02 -1.30 9.15
C TYR A 224 -6.31 -1.37 10.64
N ALA A 225 -7.05 -0.41 11.19
CA ALA A 225 -7.50 -0.47 12.58
C ALA A 225 -8.34 -1.72 12.86
N ALA A 226 -9.22 -2.10 11.93
CA ALA A 226 -10.01 -3.33 12.04
C ALA A 226 -9.17 -4.61 12.09
N SER A 227 -7.94 -4.59 11.57
CA SER A 227 -7.05 -5.75 11.57
C SER A 227 -6.23 -5.93 12.86
N LEU A 228 -6.18 -4.93 13.74
CA LEU A 228 -5.25 -4.93 14.89
C LEU A 228 -5.59 -6.01 15.93
N ALA A 229 -6.87 -6.26 16.21
CA ALA A 229 -7.26 -7.32 17.14
C ALA A 229 -6.89 -8.70 16.60
N ALA A 230 -7.15 -8.97 15.32
CA ALA A 230 -6.76 -10.21 14.68
C ALA A 230 -5.22 -10.39 14.62
N GLN A 231 -4.48 -9.30 14.42
CA GLN A 231 -3.02 -9.33 14.45
C GLN A 231 -2.50 -9.63 15.87
N ALA A 232 -3.15 -9.11 16.91
CA ALA A 232 -2.81 -9.45 18.29
C ALA A 232 -3.07 -10.94 18.59
N GLU A 233 -4.15 -11.54 18.09
CA GLU A 233 -4.38 -13.00 18.16
C GLU A 233 -3.26 -13.76 17.45
N ALA A 234 -2.88 -13.35 16.22
CA ALA A 234 -1.82 -14.01 15.48
C ALA A 234 -0.50 -14.05 16.25
N ILE A 235 -0.14 -12.95 16.91
CA ILE A 235 1.07 -12.86 17.76
C ILE A 235 0.99 -13.83 18.95
N GLN A 236 -0.17 -13.93 19.62
CA GLN A 236 -0.39 -14.87 20.72
C GLN A 236 -0.24 -16.33 20.27
N GLU A 237 -0.68 -16.64 19.04
CA GLU A 237 -0.56 -17.96 18.41
C GLU A 237 0.82 -18.19 17.73
N GLN A 238 1.79 -17.31 17.99
CA GLN A 238 3.15 -17.35 17.42
C GLN A 238 3.15 -17.36 15.89
N CYS A 239 2.27 -16.58 15.29
CA CYS A 239 2.18 -16.35 13.85
C CYS A 239 2.67 -14.94 13.51
N ASP A 240 3.25 -14.80 12.32
CA ASP A 240 3.85 -13.53 11.84
C ASP A 240 2.79 -12.56 11.34
N GLN A 241 1.74 -13.08 10.71
CA GLN A 241 0.70 -12.30 10.04
C GLN A 241 -0.66 -12.97 10.16
N VAL A 242 -1.72 -12.18 9.94
CA VAL A 242 -3.09 -12.66 9.88
C VAL A 242 -3.57 -12.73 8.43
N ILE A 243 -4.28 -13.81 8.06
CA ILE A 243 -5.03 -13.93 6.82
C ILE A 243 -6.53 -13.85 7.12
N PHE A 244 -7.25 -13.06 6.34
CA PHE A 244 -8.69 -12.86 6.49
C PHE A 244 -9.48 -13.67 5.47
N LEU A 245 -10.64 -14.14 5.93
CA LEU A 245 -11.67 -14.77 5.12
C LEU A 245 -12.79 -13.74 4.84
N ASP A 246 -13.57 -14.01 3.80
CA ASP A 246 -14.74 -13.22 3.45
C ASP A 246 -15.71 -13.03 4.62
N ALA A 247 -16.41 -11.90 4.65
CA ALA A 247 -17.29 -11.54 5.76
C ALA A 247 -18.62 -12.32 5.79
N VAL A 248 -19.01 -12.97 4.68
CA VAL A 248 -20.34 -13.58 4.52
C VAL A 248 -20.31 -15.08 4.85
N GLU A 249 -19.47 -15.84 4.15
CA GLU A 249 -19.40 -17.30 4.29
C GLU A 249 -18.27 -17.73 5.23
N ARG A 250 -17.31 -16.86 5.55
CA ARG A 250 -16.10 -17.18 6.34
C ARG A 250 -15.32 -18.36 5.77
N ARG A 251 -15.27 -18.42 4.48
CA ARG A 251 -14.74 -19.53 3.70
C ARG A 251 -13.70 -19.11 2.68
N TRP A 252 -13.93 -18.00 2.01
CA TRP A 252 -13.11 -17.55 0.89
C TRP A 252 -11.94 -16.71 1.41
N VAL A 253 -10.74 -17.11 1.01
CA VAL A 253 -9.53 -16.35 1.34
C VAL A 253 -9.57 -15.01 0.61
N GLU A 254 -9.32 -13.91 1.34
CA GLU A 254 -9.27 -12.57 0.76
C GLU A 254 -7.83 -12.04 0.73
N GLU A 255 -7.36 -11.42 1.79
CA GLU A 255 -6.00 -10.88 1.88
C GLU A 255 -5.50 -10.87 3.33
N LEU A 256 -4.20 -10.63 3.51
CA LEU A 256 -3.61 -10.38 4.82
C LEU A 256 -3.98 -8.98 5.31
N GLY A 257 -3.61 -8.64 6.54
CA GLY A 257 -3.89 -7.32 7.11
C GLY A 257 -3.46 -6.13 6.23
N GLY A 258 -2.42 -6.27 5.42
CA GLY A 258 -1.92 -5.22 4.53
C GLY A 258 -1.26 -5.73 3.24
N MET A 259 -1.48 -6.98 2.84
CA MET A 259 -0.87 -7.61 1.67
C MET A 259 -1.85 -8.52 0.94
N ASN A 260 -1.77 -8.54 -0.40
CA ASN A 260 -2.49 -9.53 -1.21
C ASN A 260 -1.77 -10.89 -1.16
N VAL A 261 -2.46 -11.98 -1.53
CA VAL A 261 -1.94 -13.35 -1.53
C VAL A 261 -2.04 -13.98 -2.91
N LEU A 262 -1.04 -14.80 -3.26
CA LEU A 262 -1.01 -15.60 -4.48
C LEU A 262 -0.59 -17.04 -4.13
N PHE A 263 -1.14 -18.00 -4.87
CA PHE A 263 -0.96 -19.43 -4.71
C PHE A 263 -0.37 -20.02 -5.98
N VAL A 264 0.67 -20.83 -5.87
CA VAL A 264 1.36 -21.47 -7.00
C VAL A 264 1.12 -22.96 -6.94
N PHE A 265 0.62 -23.53 -8.04
CA PHE A 265 0.29 -24.94 -8.15
C PHE A 265 1.37 -25.72 -8.92
N LYS A 266 1.44 -27.03 -8.69
CA LYS A 266 2.40 -27.91 -9.39
C LYS A 266 2.25 -27.98 -10.90
N ASP A 267 1.04 -27.67 -11.40
CA ASP A 267 0.78 -27.57 -12.84
C ASP A 267 1.34 -26.28 -13.48
N GLY A 268 1.99 -25.44 -12.68
CA GLY A 268 2.53 -24.15 -13.10
C GLY A 268 1.48 -23.02 -13.14
N SER A 269 0.23 -23.27 -12.73
CA SER A 269 -0.75 -22.19 -12.63
C SER A 269 -0.56 -21.38 -11.34
N ILE A 270 -0.97 -20.11 -11.38
CA ILE A 270 -0.98 -19.19 -10.23
C ILE A 270 -2.41 -18.72 -10.02
N GLN A 271 -2.90 -18.75 -8.79
CA GLN A 271 -4.22 -18.25 -8.43
C GLN A 271 -4.12 -17.13 -7.41
N THR A 272 -5.03 -16.17 -7.46
CA THR A 272 -5.17 -15.10 -6.47
C THR A 272 -6.65 -14.75 -6.32
N PRO A 273 -7.11 -14.35 -5.12
CA PRO A 273 -8.49 -13.92 -4.94
C PRO A 273 -8.88 -12.77 -5.89
N PRO A 274 -10.11 -12.77 -6.43
CA PRO A 274 -10.60 -11.73 -7.34
C PRO A 274 -10.88 -10.43 -6.59
N LEU A 275 -10.76 -9.31 -7.28
CA LEU A 275 -11.06 -7.99 -6.72
C LEU A 275 -12.58 -7.73 -6.72
N THR A 276 -13.24 -8.01 -5.61
CA THR A 276 -14.70 -7.92 -5.44
C THR A 276 -15.17 -6.69 -4.66
N GLY A 277 -14.25 -5.76 -4.33
CA GLY A 277 -14.54 -4.57 -3.54
C GLY A 277 -14.22 -4.73 -2.04
N THR A 278 -13.86 -5.93 -1.59
CA THR A 278 -13.40 -6.22 -0.22
C THR A 278 -11.89 -6.30 -0.11
N ILE A 279 -11.19 -6.43 -1.24
CA ILE A 279 -9.73 -6.60 -1.35
C ILE A 279 -9.13 -5.35 -1.97
N LEU A 280 -8.01 -4.88 -1.39
CA LEU A 280 -7.29 -3.74 -1.96
C LEU A 280 -6.65 -4.12 -3.30
N PRO A 281 -6.90 -3.35 -4.40
CA PRO A 281 -6.24 -3.56 -5.68
C PRO A 281 -4.76 -3.17 -5.59
N GLY A 282 -3.94 -4.15 -5.18
CA GLY A 282 -2.51 -3.97 -4.94
C GLY A 282 -1.73 -3.69 -6.22
N ILE A 283 -0.86 -2.66 -6.20
CA ILE A 283 -0.01 -2.33 -7.35
C ILE A 283 1.06 -3.40 -7.52
N THR A 284 1.65 -3.89 -6.42
CA THR A 284 2.57 -5.03 -6.44
C THR A 284 1.90 -6.29 -6.98
N ARG A 285 0.66 -6.60 -6.53
CA ARG A 285 -0.15 -7.71 -7.05
C ARG A 285 -0.32 -7.60 -8.56
N ALA A 286 -0.77 -6.44 -9.06
CA ALA A 286 -0.96 -6.22 -10.48
C ALA A 286 0.33 -6.38 -11.28
N SER A 287 1.48 -5.90 -10.76
CA SER A 287 2.78 -6.06 -11.39
C SER A 287 3.22 -7.53 -11.45
N LEU A 288 3.06 -8.28 -10.34
CA LEU A 288 3.40 -9.71 -10.30
C LEU A 288 2.52 -10.55 -11.22
N ILE A 289 1.22 -10.24 -11.34
CA ILE A 289 0.32 -10.90 -12.30
C ILE A 289 0.80 -10.66 -13.75
N THR A 290 1.19 -9.43 -14.09
CA THR A 290 1.73 -9.12 -15.42
C THR A 290 3.02 -9.91 -15.67
N LEU A 291 3.99 -9.86 -14.76
CA LEU A 291 5.25 -10.61 -14.87
C LEU A 291 5.02 -12.12 -14.99
N ALA A 292 4.13 -12.67 -14.19
CA ALA A 292 3.81 -14.10 -14.23
C ALA A 292 3.25 -14.52 -15.61
N ARG A 293 2.31 -13.74 -16.15
CA ARG A 293 1.74 -13.97 -17.49
C ARG A 293 2.79 -13.92 -18.59
N ASP A 294 3.71 -12.94 -18.53
CA ASP A 294 4.79 -12.79 -19.51
C ASP A 294 5.85 -13.89 -19.38
N MET A 295 6.00 -14.48 -18.20
CA MET A 295 6.82 -15.68 -18.00
C MET A 295 6.15 -16.98 -18.44
N GLY A 296 4.91 -16.91 -18.97
CA GLY A 296 4.15 -18.05 -19.48
C GLY A 296 3.30 -18.78 -18.46
N PHE A 297 3.16 -18.24 -17.23
CA PHE A 297 2.27 -18.83 -16.23
C PHE A 297 0.79 -18.51 -16.53
N VAL A 298 -0.09 -19.49 -16.32
CA VAL A 298 -1.55 -19.28 -16.34
C VAL A 298 -1.96 -18.66 -15.02
N VAL A 299 -2.38 -17.39 -15.03
CA VAL A 299 -2.81 -16.68 -13.82
C VAL A 299 -4.33 -16.57 -13.78
N ARG A 300 -4.95 -17.11 -12.72
CA ARG A 300 -6.38 -17.11 -12.44
C ARG A 300 -6.70 -16.14 -11.30
N GLU A 301 -7.68 -15.30 -11.52
CA GLU A 301 -8.21 -14.39 -10.50
C GLU A 301 -9.57 -14.96 -10.07
N GLU A 302 -9.55 -15.98 -9.21
CA GLU A 302 -10.70 -16.81 -8.82
C GLU A 302 -10.75 -17.02 -7.30
N PRO A 303 -11.96 -17.20 -6.72
CA PRO A 303 -12.10 -17.51 -5.30
C PRO A 303 -11.33 -18.79 -4.92
N TYR A 304 -10.74 -18.81 -3.74
CA TYR A 304 -10.03 -19.97 -3.19
C TYR A 304 -10.44 -20.15 -1.74
N SER A 305 -11.01 -21.31 -1.39
CA SER A 305 -11.50 -21.54 -0.04
C SER A 305 -10.37 -22.00 0.88
N ILE A 306 -10.52 -21.75 2.19
CA ILE A 306 -9.55 -22.22 3.19
C ILE A 306 -9.48 -23.74 3.23
N ASP A 307 -10.61 -24.43 3.05
CA ASP A 307 -10.67 -25.89 3.01
C ASP A 307 -9.89 -26.44 1.80
N GLN A 308 -10.07 -25.81 0.64
CA GLN A 308 -9.37 -26.19 -0.58
C GLN A 308 -7.87 -25.90 -0.44
N TRP A 309 -7.49 -24.79 0.17
CA TRP A 309 -6.08 -24.47 0.45
C TRP A 309 -5.43 -25.54 1.31
N GLN A 310 -6.12 -25.96 2.39
CA GLN A 310 -5.63 -27.01 3.27
C GLN A 310 -5.48 -28.37 2.54
N GLU A 311 -6.46 -28.75 1.71
CA GLU A 311 -6.42 -30.00 0.95
C GLU A 311 -5.32 -29.98 -0.11
N ASP A 312 -5.17 -28.87 -0.84
CA ASP A 312 -4.14 -28.71 -1.89
C ASP A 312 -2.73 -28.71 -1.31
N ALA A 313 -2.54 -28.12 -0.13
CA ALA A 313 -1.28 -28.18 0.58
C ALA A 313 -0.95 -29.61 1.03
N ARG A 314 -1.92 -30.34 1.61
CA ARG A 314 -1.74 -31.73 2.09
C ARG A 314 -1.52 -32.73 0.97
N SER A 315 -2.24 -32.59 -0.13
CA SER A 315 -2.07 -33.47 -1.33
C SER A 315 -0.81 -33.12 -2.11
N GLY A 316 -0.18 -31.98 -1.79
CA GLY A 316 0.97 -31.46 -2.51
C GLY A 316 0.63 -30.91 -3.90
N ARG A 317 -0.63 -30.63 -4.19
CA ARG A 317 -1.06 -29.93 -5.42
C ARG A 317 -0.65 -28.46 -5.40
N LEU A 318 -0.71 -27.81 -4.25
CA LEU A 318 -0.16 -26.48 -4.00
C LEU A 318 1.35 -26.63 -3.72
N SER A 319 2.19 -25.92 -4.47
CA SER A 319 3.66 -25.95 -4.28
C SER A 319 4.17 -24.77 -3.46
N GLU A 320 3.62 -23.57 -3.68
CA GLU A 320 4.08 -22.35 -3.03
C GLU A 320 2.89 -21.43 -2.75
N ALA A 321 3.03 -20.57 -1.73
CA ALA A 321 2.17 -19.42 -1.52
C ALA A 321 2.99 -18.22 -1.06
N PHE A 322 2.57 -17.03 -1.44
CA PHE A 322 3.24 -15.83 -1.01
C PHE A 322 2.29 -14.63 -0.90
N ALA A 323 2.59 -13.75 0.03
CA ALA A 323 1.95 -12.44 0.15
C ALA A 323 2.76 -11.38 -0.60
N CYS A 324 2.12 -10.31 -1.06
CA CYS A 324 2.80 -9.22 -1.74
C CYS A 324 2.24 -7.84 -1.40
N GLY A 325 3.13 -6.86 -1.35
CA GLY A 325 2.79 -5.46 -1.07
C GLY A 325 4.01 -4.55 -1.16
N THR A 326 3.82 -3.24 -1.16
CA THR A 326 4.91 -2.26 -1.34
C THR A 326 6.01 -2.40 -0.28
N ALA A 327 5.67 -2.67 0.97
CA ALA A 327 6.64 -2.74 2.06
C ALA A 327 7.53 -3.99 1.94
N ALA A 328 6.92 -5.17 1.89
CA ALA A 328 7.61 -6.47 1.87
C ALA A 328 8.05 -6.92 0.47
N VAL A 329 7.51 -6.31 -0.58
CA VAL A 329 7.60 -6.72 -1.98
C VAL A 329 6.94 -8.09 -2.18
N VAL A 330 7.61 -9.18 -1.77
CA VAL A 330 7.10 -10.56 -1.74
C VAL A 330 7.51 -11.20 -0.41
N ALA A 331 6.55 -11.82 0.27
CA ALA A 331 6.71 -12.53 1.51
C ALA A 331 6.25 -13.99 1.33
N PRO A 332 7.14 -14.97 1.25
CA PRO A 332 6.77 -16.39 1.15
C PRO A 332 5.96 -16.83 2.36
N ILE A 333 5.00 -17.73 2.16
CA ILE A 333 4.17 -18.31 3.21
C ILE A 333 4.54 -19.78 3.37
N GLY A 334 5.07 -20.15 4.54
CA GLY A 334 5.52 -21.52 4.82
C GLY A 334 4.49 -22.36 5.57
N ALA A 335 3.69 -21.71 6.43
CA ALA A 335 2.69 -22.42 7.23
C ALA A 335 1.44 -21.57 7.48
N VAL A 336 0.34 -22.26 7.73
CA VAL A 336 -0.96 -21.67 8.08
C VAL A 336 -1.49 -22.37 9.29
N LYS A 337 -1.99 -21.60 10.27
CA LYS A 337 -2.62 -22.09 11.49
C LYS A 337 -4.03 -21.51 11.62
N GLY A 338 -4.98 -22.34 11.97
CA GLY A 338 -6.29 -21.98 12.47
C GLY A 338 -6.47 -22.55 13.88
N ARG A 339 -7.64 -22.35 14.50
CA ARG A 339 -7.89 -22.81 15.88
C ARG A 339 -7.67 -24.31 16.08
N ASN A 340 -8.09 -25.13 15.13
CA ASN A 340 -8.10 -26.59 15.27
C ASN A 340 -7.31 -27.28 14.16
N TYR A 341 -6.54 -26.55 13.37
CA TYR A 341 -5.78 -27.10 12.27
C TYR A 341 -4.50 -26.31 12.01
N SER A 342 -3.55 -26.98 11.41
CA SER A 342 -2.38 -26.35 10.82
C SER A 342 -1.93 -27.17 9.61
N PHE A 343 -1.29 -26.50 8.67
CA PHE A 343 -0.68 -27.16 7.51
C PHE A 343 0.52 -26.37 7.01
N THR A 344 1.45 -27.07 6.39
CA THR A 344 2.64 -26.52 5.77
C THR A 344 2.45 -26.46 4.25
N ILE A 345 3.03 -25.47 3.61
CA ILE A 345 2.99 -25.27 2.17
C ILE A 345 4.35 -25.70 1.59
N GLY A 346 4.32 -26.65 0.64
CA GLY A 346 5.55 -27.23 0.12
C GLY A 346 6.42 -27.85 1.21
N ASP A 347 7.66 -27.41 1.30
CA ASP A 347 8.62 -27.77 2.36
C ASP A 347 8.66 -26.76 3.52
N GLY A 348 7.81 -25.75 3.48
CA GLY A 348 7.75 -24.68 4.50
C GLY A 348 8.71 -23.53 4.25
N ASP A 349 9.41 -23.50 3.12
CA ASP A 349 10.42 -22.50 2.77
C ASP A 349 10.04 -21.73 1.50
N VAL A 350 10.97 -20.93 0.99
CA VAL A 350 10.78 -20.10 -0.22
C VAL A 350 10.79 -20.97 -1.47
N GLY A 351 9.69 -20.95 -2.22
CA GLY A 351 9.62 -21.68 -3.48
C GLY A 351 10.31 -20.96 -4.65
N PRO A 352 10.76 -21.73 -5.67
CA PRO A 352 11.52 -21.20 -6.80
C PRO A 352 10.72 -20.22 -7.68
N ILE A 353 9.42 -20.38 -7.82
CA ILE A 353 8.57 -19.47 -8.61
C ILE A 353 8.38 -18.14 -7.87
N THR A 354 8.16 -18.21 -6.56
CA THR A 354 8.10 -17.03 -5.68
C THR A 354 9.39 -16.20 -5.78
N GLU A 355 10.56 -16.84 -5.67
CA GLU A 355 11.84 -16.14 -5.77
C GLU A 355 12.09 -15.58 -7.18
N ARG A 356 11.73 -16.31 -8.24
CA ARG A 356 11.83 -15.84 -9.63
C ARG A 356 10.99 -14.60 -9.88
N LEU A 357 9.74 -14.57 -9.41
CA LEU A 357 8.84 -13.42 -9.55
C LEU A 357 9.33 -12.22 -8.73
N LYS A 358 9.81 -12.45 -7.50
CA LYS A 358 10.41 -11.42 -6.65
C LYS A 358 11.65 -10.81 -7.30
N SER A 359 12.57 -11.64 -7.80
CA SER A 359 13.79 -11.18 -8.48
C SER A 359 13.45 -10.34 -9.71
N ALA A 360 12.57 -10.82 -10.58
CA ALA A 360 12.15 -10.07 -11.77
C ALA A 360 11.54 -8.70 -11.43
N LEU A 361 10.70 -8.63 -10.41
CA LEU A 361 10.11 -7.36 -9.98
C LEU A 361 11.17 -6.41 -9.39
N THR A 362 12.05 -6.94 -8.53
CA THR A 362 13.09 -6.12 -7.90
C THR A 362 14.16 -5.67 -8.90
N ASP A 363 14.47 -6.48 -9.90
CA ASP A 363 15.41 -6.11 -10.96
C ASP A 363 14.91 -4.92 -11.77
N ILE A 364 13.60 -4.86 -12.09
CA ILE A 364 13.01 -3.67 -12.69
C ILE A 364 13.09 -2.50 -11.70
N GLN A 365 12.67 -2.67 -10.44
CA GLN A 365 12.63 -1.60 -9.45
C GLN A 365 13.99 -0.93 -9.22
N PHE A 366 15.07 -1.71 -9.21
CA PHE A 366 16.44 -1.21 -9.02
C PHE A 366 17.18 -0.89 -10.34
N GLY A 367 16.52 -1.02 -11.49
CA GLY A 367 17.10 -0.74 -12.80
C GLY A 367 18.19 -1.76 -13.23
N ARG A 368 18.14 -2.98 -12.71
CA ARG A 368 19.00 -4.12 -13.13
C ARG A 368 18.41 -4.85 -14.33
N GLY A 369 17.09 -4.84 -14.48
CA GLY A 369 16.36 -5.39 -15.61
C GLY A 369 15.78 -4.33 -16.51
N GLU A 370 15.41 -4.72 -17.73
CA GLU A 370 14.70 -3.85 -18.68
C GLU A 370 13.30 -3.54 -18.19
N ASP A 371 12.91 -2.27 -18.21
CA ASP A 371 11.55 -1.81 -17.92
C ASP A 371 10.72 -1.75 -19.20
N GLN A 372 10.38 -2.91 -19.76
CA GLN A 372 9.52 -3.02 -20.95
C GLN A 372 8.09 -2.51 -20.75
N TYR A 373 7.68 -2.26 -19.49
CA TYR A 373 6.33 -1.83 -19.13
C TYR A 373 6.21 -0.33 -18.91
N GLY A 374 7.33 0.40 -18.87
CA GLY A 374 7.33 1.82 -18.51
C GLY A 374 6.88 2.07 -17.07
N TRP A 375 7.24 1.18 -16.13
CA TRP A 375 6.85 1.31 -14.72
C TRP A 375 7.74 2.25 -13.92
N LEU A 376 8.93 2.54 -14.43
CA LEU A 376 9.88 3.43 -13.76
C LEU A 376 9.70 4.89 -14.21
N ASP A 377 9.37 5.73 -13.27
CA ASP A 377 9.46 7.17 -13.42
C ASP A 377 10.85 7.63 -12.96
N ARG A 378 11.78 7.74 -13.91
CA ARG A 378 13.19 8.08 -13.66
C ARG A 378 13.33 9.57 -13.35
N LEU A 379 14.03 9.85 -12.25
CA LEU A 379 14.31 11.19 -11.78
C LEU A 379 15.80 11.44 -11.90
N SER A 380 16.14 12.49 -12.63
CA SER A 380 17.52 13.01 -12.80
C SER A 380 17.77 14.17 -11.86
#